data_1749c69e89cafc608ab69483e41f856a
#
_entry.id   1749c69e89cafc608ab69483e41f856a
#
_cell.length_a   1.000
_cell.length_b   1.000
_cell.length_c   1.000
_cell.angle_alpha   90.00
_cell.angle_beta   90.00
_cell.angle_gamma   90.00
#
_symmetry.space_group_name_H-M   'P 1'
#
loop_
_entity.id
_entity.type
_entity.pdbx_description
1 polymer ?
#
loop_
_entity_poly.entity_id
_entity_poly.type
_entity_poly.pdbx_seq_one_letter_code
_entity_poly.pdbx_strand_id
1 'polypeptide(L)'
;MKICIVISDYYKDISKNMLNGSVNELKKYGYKNITTKYVSGSFEIPNIISKNIKKYDAFIALGCVIKGQTDHYFFISQAVISGLLNLSIQSKKPIGMGILT
;
A
#
# COMPACT_ATOMS: atom_id res chain seq x y z
N MET A 1 15.07 10.39 3.23
CA MET A 1 13.64 10.03 3.44
C MET A 1 13.50 8.53 3.51
N LYS A 2 12.85 8.05 4.54
CA LYS A 2 12.56 6.61 4.69
C LYS A 2 11.17 6.32 4.14
N ILE A 3 11.09 5.43 3.17
CA ILE A 3 9.85 5.07 2.50
C ILE A 3 9.52 3.60 2.82
N CYS A 4 8.28 3.34 3.20
CA CYS A 4 7.78 1.99 3.43
C CYS A 4 6.72 1.65 2.38
N ILE A 5 6.95 0.57 1.65
CA ILE A 5 5.95 -0.01 0.76
C ILE A 5 5.26 -1.14 1.52
N VAL A 6 3.94 -1.07 1.66
CA VAL A 6 3.14 -2.14 2.23
C VAL A 6 2.33 -2.76 1.10
N ILE A 7 2.55 -4.03 0.86
CA ILE A 7 1.97 -4.71 -0.29
C ILE A 7 1.22 -5.98 0.11
N SER A 8 0.01 -6.12 -0.43
CA SER A 8 -0.74 -7.36 -0.36
C SER A 8 -0.23 -8.32 -1.43
N ASP A 9 0.20 -9.51 -1.05
CA ASP A 9 0.75 -10.50 -1.96
C ASP A 9 -0.21 -11.66 -2.26
N TYR A 10 -1.50 -11.45 -2.06
CA TYR A 10 -2.52 -12.46 -2.34
C TYR A 10 -2.47 -12.96 -3.79
N TYR A 11 -2.33 -12.03 -4.74
CA TYR A 11 -2.13 -12.33 -6.16
C TYR A 11 -0.65 -12.11 -6.51
N LYS A 12 0.16 -13.14 -6.37
CA LYS A 12 1.63 -13.01 -6.35
C LYS A 12 2.24 -12.39 -7.61
N ASP A 13 1.76 -12.77 -8.80
CA ASP A 13 2.31 -12.24 -10.05
C ASP A 13 2.00 -10.74 -10.20
N ILE A 14 0.77 -10.34 -9.90
CA ILE A 14 0.35 -8.94 -9.95
C ILE A 14 1.12 -8.13 -8.92
N SER A 15 1.24 -8.64 -7.70
CA SER A 15 1.95 -7.99 -6.61
C SER A 15 3.42 -7.77 -6.94
N LYS A 16 4.07 -8.78 -7.50
CA LYS A 16 5.48 -8.68 -7.89
C LYS A 16 5.69 -7.57 -8.92
N ASN A 17 4.82 -7.49 -9.93
CA ASN A 17 4.92 -6.47 -10.97
C ASN A 17 4.68 -5.07 -10.41
N MET A 18 3.69 -4.92 -9.53
CA MET A 18 3.41 -3.66 -8.87
C MET A 18 4.59 -3.20 -8.00
N LEU A 19 5.17 -4.11 -7.24
CA LEU A 19 6.30 -3.81 -6.37
C LEU A 19 7.51 -3.38 -7.20
N ASN A 20 7.85 -4.15 -8.23
CA ASN A 20 8.99 -3.84 -9.09
C ASN A 20 8.83 -2.47 -9.75
N GLY A 21 7.63 -2.17 -10.26
CA GLY A 21 7.34 -0.87 -10.87
C GLY A 21 7.51 0.28 -9.88
N SER A 22 6.98 0.12 -8.67
CA SER A 22 7.07 1.15 -7.63
C SER A 22 8.51 1.39 -7.18
N VAL A 23 9.25 0.31 -6.93
CA VAL A 23 10.65 0.42 -6.50
C VAL A 23 11.51 1.06 -7.59
N ASN A 24 11.32 0.64 -8.84
CA ASN A 24 12.08 1.21 -9.96
C ASN A 24 11.81 2.69 -10.13
N GLU A 25 10.55 3.10 -10.01
CA GLU A 25 10.17 4.51 -10.12
C GLU A 25 10.77 5.34 -9.00
N LEU A 26 10.71 4.85 -7.75
CA LEU A 26 11.30 5.55 -6.62
C LEU A 26 12.81 5.71 -6.76
N LYS A 27 13.50 4.67 -7.20
CA LYS A 27 14.94 4.72 -7.42
C LYS A 27 15.32 5.71 -8.54
N LYS A 28 14.50 5.79 -9.58
CA LYS A 28 14.68 6.73 -10.68
C LYS A 28 14.69 8.19 -10.18
N TYR A 29 13.88 8.50 -9.16
CA TYR A 29 13.82 9.83 -8.57
C TYR A 29 14.80 10.01 -7.40
N GLY A 30 15.70 9.06 -7.17
CA GLY A 30 16.76 9.19 -6.19
C GLY A 30 16.43 8.68 -4.79
N TYR A 31 15.28 8.07 -4.57
CA TYR A 31 14.93 7.49 -3.28
C TYR A 31 15.57 6.11 -3.11
N LYS A 32 16.41 5.96 -2.10
CA LYS A 32 17.18 4.74 -1.88
C LYS A 32 16.78 3.97 -0.64
N ASN A 33 16.25 4.65 0.37
CA ASN A 33 15.87 4.02 1.63
C ASN A 33 14.42 3.53 1.56
N ILE A 34 14.24 2.34 1.00
CA ILE A 34 12.93 1.75 0.72
C ILE A 34 12.85 0.41 1.46
N THR A 35 11.85 0.27 2.32
CA THR A 35 11.54 -0.97 3.02
C THR A 35 10.21 -1.51 2.52
N THR A 36 10.15 -2.81 2.28
CA THR A 36 8.92 -3.47 1.83
C THR A 36 8.39 -4.37 2.94
N LYS A 37 7.10 -4.23 3.25
CA LYS A 37 6.39 -5.10 4.17
C LYS A 37 5.22 -5.77 3.45
N TYR A 38 5.02 -7.05 3.73
CA TYR A 38 3.99 -7.85 3.07
C TYR A 38 2.84 -8.11 4.03
N VAL A 39 1.63 -8.06 3.50
CA VAL A 39 0.41 -8.49 4.20
C VAL A 39 -0.34 -9.46 3.31
N SER A 40 -1.19 -10.30 3.90
CA SER A 40 -1.91 -11.33 3.15
C SER A 40 -3.09 -10.77 2.35
N GLY A 41 -3.69 -9.69 2.79
CA GLY A 41 -4.83 -9.06 2.10
C GLY A 41 -4.78 -7.55 2.16
N SER A 42 -5.39 -6.90 1.18
CA SER A 42 -5.40 -5.43 1.08
C SER A 42 -6.06 -4.77 2.30
N PHE A 43 -7.02 -5.44 2.91
CA PHE A 43 -7.71 -4.93 4.10
C PHE A 43 -6.76 -4.71 5.29
N GLU A 44 -5.63 -5.43 5.32
CA GLU A 44 -4.66 -5.33 6.41
C GLU A 44 -3.68 -4.18 6.25
N ILE A 45 -3.62 -3.55 5.06
CA ILE A 45 -2.64 -2.52 4.75
C ILE A 45 -2.74 -1.30 5.69
N PRO A 46 -3.93 -0.72 5.93
CA PRO A 46 -4.01 0.46 6.81
C PRO A 46 -3.52 0.19 8.22
N ASN A 47 -3.77 -0.99 8.76
CA ASN A 47 -3.35 -1.36 10.10
C ASN A 47 -1.81 -1.43 10.20
N ILE A 48 -1.16 -2.01 9.21
CA ILE A 48 0.31 -2.10 9.19
C ILE A 48 0.93 -0.71 9.04
N ILE A 49 0.38 0.14 8.20
CA ILE A 49 0.86 1.52 8.06
C ILE A 49 0.68 2.28 9.39
N SER A 50 -0.47 2.15 10.02
CA SER A 50 -0.75 2.78 11.31
C SER A 50 0.29 2.40 12.37
N LYS A 51 0.63 1.12 12.46
CA LYS A 51 1.63 0.63 13.41
C LYS A 51 3.04 1.15 13.14
N ASN A 52 3.33 1.53 11.92
CA ASN A 52 4.65 1.98 11.49
C ASN A 52 4.72 3.48 11.18
N ILE A 53 3.66 4.23 11.51
CA ILE A 53 3.50 5.61 11.09
C ILE A 53 4.63 6.52 11.54
N LYS A 54 5.23 6.24 12.70
CA LYS A 54 6.32 7.03 13.26
C LYS A 54 7.69 6.62 12.72
N LYS A 55 7.81 5.46 12.09
CA LYS A 55 9.09 4.89 11.67
C LYS A 55 9.52 5.32 10.28
N TYR A 56 8.60 5.79 9.46
CA TYR A 56 8.86 6.15 8.06
C TYR A 56 8.32 7.53 7.76
N ASP A 57 8.90 8.15 6.73
CA ASP A 57 8.51 9.49 6.30
C ASP A 57 7.37 9.48 5.30
N ALA A 58 7.25 8.40 4.55
CA ALA A 58 6.22 8.22 3.54
C ALA A 58 5.88 6.74 3.36
N PHE A 59 4.71 6.47 2.84
CA PHE A 59 4.22 5.10 2.62
C PHE A 59 3.64 4.96 1.22
N ILE A 60 3.74 3.75 0.68
CA ILE A 60 3.06 3.37 -0.55
C ILE A 60 2.28 2.09 -0.25
N ALA A 61 0.98 2.12 -0.49
CA ALA A 61 0.10 0.97 -0.31
C ALA A 61 -0.18 0.35 -1.68
N LEU A 62 0.18 -0.91 -1.84
CA LEU A 62 -0.04 -1.66 -3.07
C LEU A 62 -0.93 -2.86 -2.79
N GLY A 63 -2.00 -3.01 -3.55
CA GLY A 63 -2.91 -4.12 -3.36
C GLY A 63 -3.77 -4.36 -4.59
N CYS A 64 -4.39 -5.54 -4.62
CA CYS A 64 -5.31 -5.93 -5.68
C CYS A 64 -6.55 -6.54 -5.05
N VAL A 65 -7.71 -5.97 -5.36
CA VAL A 65 -9.01 -6.47 -4.92
C VAL A 65 -9.80 -6.80 -6.18
N ILE A 66 -9.99 -8.09 -6.44
CA ILE A 66 -10.61 -8.53 -7.69
C ILE A 66 -12.13 -8.62 -7.53
N LYS A 67 -12.80 -7.94 -8.45
CA LYS A 67 -14.24 -8.00 -8.61
C LYS A 67 -14.67 -9.38 -9.10
N GLY A 68 -15.75 -9.91 -8.57
CA GLY A 68 -16.44 -11.07 -9.14
C GLY A 68 -16.51 -12.30 -8.27
N GLN A 69 -15.80 -12.35 -7.15
CA GLN A 69 -15.95 -13.48 -6.23
C GLN A 69 -17.04 -13.23 -5.19
N THR A 70 -17.19 -12.00 -4.76
CA THR A 70 -18.27 -11.57 -3.85
C THR A 70 -18.52 -10.08 -4.03
N ASP A 71 -19.63 -9.58 -3.50
CA ASP A 71 -19.89 -8.14 -3.43
C ASP A 71 -18.97 -7.41 -2.44
N HIS A 72 -18.15 -8.16 -1.71
CA HIS A 72 -17.24 -7.61 -0.72
C HIS A 72 -16.09 -6.78 -1.32
N TYR A 73 -15.77 -6.96 -2.62
CA TYR A 73 -14.67 -6.22 -3.23
C TYR A 73 -14.86 -4.72 -3.09
N PHE A 74 -16.09 -4.23 -3.27
CA PHE A 74 -16.41 -2.82 -3.16
C PHE A 74 -16.19 -2.31 -1.73
N PHE A 75 -16.71 -3.03 -0.75
CA PHE A 75 -16.57 -2.66 0.66
C PHE A 75 -15.12 -2.72 1.12
N ILE A 76 -14.37 -3.72 0.69
CA ILE A 76 -12.96 -3.84 1.02
C ILE A 76 -12.17 -2.67 0.42
N SER A 77 -12.39 -2.37 -0.86
CA SER A 77 -11.71 -1.25 -1.53
C SER A 77 -12.02 0.08 -0.84
N GLN A 78 -13.29 0.34 -0.51
CA GLN A 78 -13.70 1.55 0.18
C GLN A 78 -13.07 1.66 1.56
N ALA A 79 -13.07 0.59 2.33
CA ALA A 79 -12.48 0.57 3.67
C ALA A 79 -10.99 0.84 3.62
N VAL A 80 -10.27 0.21 2.69
CA VAL A 80 -8.82 0.39 2.52
C VAL A 80 -8.51 1.84 2.14
N ILE A 81 -9.16 2.36 1.11
CA ILE A 81 -8.91 3.71 0.61
C ILE A 81 -9.24 4.75 1.69
N SER A 82 -10.39 4.62 2.35
CA SER A 82 -10.78 5.54 3.42
C SER A 82 -9.82 5.49 4.60
N GLY A 83 -9.39 4.30 4.99
CA GLY A 83 -8.42 4.12 6.07
C GLY A 83 -7.07 4.76 5.75
N LEU A 84 -6.58 4.59 4.54
CA LEU A 84 -5.33 5.18 4.09
C LEU A 84 -5.41 6.70 4.01
N LEU A 85 -6.52 7.23 3.50
CA LEU A 85 -6.74 8.66 3.43
C LEU A 85 -6.76 9.30 4.83
N ASN A 86 -7.46 8.68 5.77
CA ASN A 86 -7.52 9.16 7.14
C ASN A 86 -6.12 9.14 7.80
N LEU A 87 -5.35 8.09 7.60
CA LEU A 87 -3.98 8.00 8.11
C LEU A 87 -3.09 9.11 7.53
N SER A 88 -3.21 9.38 6.24
CA SER A 88 -2.43 10.44 5.59
C SER A 88 -2.79 11.81 6.17
N ILE A 89 -4.06 12.08 6.35
CA ILE A 89 -4.53 13.36 6.90
C ILE A 89 -4.06 13.54 8.35
N GLN A 90 -4.26 12.52 9.18
CA GLN A 90 -3.92 12.59 10.60
C GLN A 90 -2.42 12.66 10.85
N SER A 91 -1.64 11.89 10.12
CA SER A 91 -0.19 11.84 10.29
C SER A 91 0.55 12.98 9.59
N LYS A 92 -0.10 13.60 8.61
CA LYS A 92 0.50 14.58 7.68
C LYS A 92 1.67 13.98 6.90
N LYS A 93 1.66 12.67 6.70
CA LYS A 93 2.65 11.96 5.89
C LYS A 93 2.05 11.52 4.57
N PRO A 94 2.81 11.60 3.47
CA PRO A 94 2.31 11.12 2.17
C PRO A 94 2.07 9.61 2.19
N ILE A 95 0.91 9.21 1.69
CA ILE A 95 0.59 7.80 1.46
C ILE A 95 0.09 7.66 0.03
N GLY A 96 0.95 7.11 -0.82
CA GLY A 96 0.57 6.76 -2.19
C GLY A 96 -0.24 5.48 -2.22
N MET A 97 -1.18 5.39 -3.15
CA MET A 97 -2.07 4.23 -3.26
C MET A 97 -2.04 3.65 -4.67
N GLY A 98 -1.72 2.36 -4.76
CA GLY A 98 -1.87 1.57 -5.97
C GLY A 98 -2.78 0.38 -5.68
N ILE A 99 -4.07 0.64 -5.50
CA ILE A 99 -5.07 -0.40 -5.22
C ILE A 99 -5.83 -0.69 -6.51
N LEU A 100 -5.58 -1.88 -7.06
CA LEU A 100 -6.28 -2.35 -8.26
C LEU A 100 -7.60 -3.02 -7.86
N THR A 101 -8.65 -2.72 -8.61
CA THR A 101 -9.99 -3.29 -8.38
C THR A 101 -10.55 -3.99 -9.60
#